data_e7fa51249abfa6c8261db41929158e71
#
_entry.id   e7fa51249abfa6c8261db41929158e71
#
_cell.length_a   1.000
_cell.length_b   1.000
_cell.length_c   1.000
_cell.angle_alpha   90.00
_cell.angle_beta   90.00
_cell.angle_gamma   90.00
#
_symmetry.space_group_name_H-M   'P 1'
#
loop_
_entity.id
_entity.type
_entity.pdbx_description
1 polymer ?
#
loop_
_entity_poly.entity_id
_entity_poly.type
_entity_poly.pdbx_seq_one_letter_code
_entity_poly.pdbx_strand_id
1 'polypeptide(L)'
;MDRLMRELVNETKEEDIADRYRPIVDIIGVDAFVELSIYACGDELYFPKPENIVAPARNRRGKKEYNGYNLKELAEKYNLTTVQIRNILKDEPIVGQMSIFDMENEQKST
;
A
#
# COMPACT_ATOMS: atom_id res chain seq x y z
N MET A 1 -6.70 -0.24 24.28
CA MET A 1 -5.55 -0.75 25.07
C MET A 1 -5.80 -0.43 26.54
N ASP A 2 -5.76 -1.41 27.41
CA ASP A 2 -5.97 -1.16 28.83
C ASP A 2 -4.74 -0.53 29.49
N ARG A 3 -4.89 -0.17 30.77
CA ARG A 3 -3.83 0.54 31.50
C ARG A 3 -2.56 -0.29 31.64
N LEU A 4 -2.70 -1.57 32.01
CA LEU A 4 -1.54 -2.45 32.18
C LEU A 4 -0.80 -2.65 30.87
N MET A 5 -1.53 -2.90 29.79
CA MET A 5 -0.93 -3.07 28.47
C MET A 5 -0.15 -1.82 28.07
N ARG A 6 -0.71 -0.63 28.32
CA ARG A 6 -0.04 0.62 28.01
C ARG A 6 1.25 0.81 28.82
N GLU A 7 1.21 0.45 30.08
CA GLU A 7 2.40 0.51 30.94
C GLU A 7 3.50 -0.43 30.41
N LEU A 8 3.11 -1.66 30.04
CA LEU A 8 4.04 -2.65 29.53
C LEU A 8 4.63 -2.23 28.19
N VAL A 9 3.84 -1.62 27.32
CA VAL A 9 4.33 -1.09 26.04
C VAL A 9 5.39 0.00 26.29
N ASN A 10 5.15 0.88 27.24
CA ASN A 10 6.10 1.94 27.56
C ASN A 10 7.43 1.39 28.13
N GLU A 11 7.39 0.23 28.75
CA GLU A 11 8.57 -0.45 29.28
C GLU A 11 9.24 -1.36 28.25
N THR A 12 8.60 -1.64 27.14
CA THR A 12 9.14 -2.52 26.10
C THR A 12 10.24 -1.82 25.31
N LYS A 13 11.37 -2.49 25.20
CA LYS A 13 12.53 -2.01 24.44
C LYS A 13 12.63 -2.75 23.12
N GLU A 14 13.31 -2.16 22.15
CA GLU A 14 13.51 -2.80 20.85
C GLU A 14 14.15 -4.18 20.99
N GLU A 15 15.08 -4.34 21.91
CA GLU A 15 15.75 -5.62 22.13
C GLU A 15 14.84 -6.71 22.70
N ASP A 16 13.69 -6.34 23.25
CA ASP A 16 12.70 -7.32 23.74
C ASP A 16 11.92 -7.95 22.59
N ILE A 17 11.96 -7.34 21.41
CA ILE A 17 11.19 -7.79 20.25
C ILE A 17 12.04 -8.74 19.42
N ALA A 18 11.44 -9.84 18.95
CA ALA A 18 12.13 -10.83 18.14
C ALA A 18 12.78 -10.20 16.92
N ASP A 19 13.98 -10.67 16.58
CA ASP A 19 14.80 -10.10 15.52
C ASP A 19 14.06 -9.99 14.18
N ARG A 20 13.21 -10.95 13.87
CA ARG A 20 12.46 -10.97 12.60
C ARG A 20 11.51 -9.79 12.44
N TYR A 21 11.09 -9.15 13.55
CA TYR A 21 10.18 -8.00 13.51
C TYR A 21 10.91 -6.67 13.67
N ARG A 22 12.20 -6.68 13.96
CA ARG A 22 12.96 -5.45 14.18
C ARG A 22 12.96 -4.49 13.01
N PRO A 23 13.08 -4.95 11.75
CA PRO A 23 12.98 -4.00 10.63
C PRO A 23 11.67 -3.24 10.61
N ILE A 24 10.57 -3.87 11.03
CA ILE A 24 9.26 -3.23 11.09
C ILE A 24 9.25 -2.19 12.22
N VAL A 25 9.77 -2.55 13.38
CA VAL A 25 9.85 -1.64 14.53
C VAL A 25 10.73 -0.43 14.19
N ASP A 26 11.81 -0.63 13.44
CA ASP A 26 12.67 0.46 12.99
C ASP A 26 11.90 1.46 12.12
N ILE A 27 10.91 1.00 11.38
CA ILE A 27 10.09 1.85 10.50
C ILE A 27 9.01 2.58 11.27
N ILE A 28 8.27 1.87 12.13
CA ILE A 28 7.04 2.40 12.74
C ILE A 28 7.13 2.61 14.24
N GLY A 29 8.15 2.08 14.91
CA GLY A 29 8.29 2.18 16.36
C GLY A 29 7.51 1.11 17.11
N VAL A 30 7.82 0.96 18.40
CA VAL A 30 7.22 -0.07 19.26
C VAL A 30 5.71 0.15 19.43
N ASP A 31 5.29 1.39 19.68
CA ASP A 31 3.88 1.68 19.95
C ASP A 31 2.99 1.29 18.76
N ALA A 32 3.37 1.73 17.56
CA ALA A 32 2.61 1.39 16.35
C ALA A 32 2.67 -0.11 16.06
N PHE A 33 3.80 -0.74 16.33
CA PHE A 33 3.92 -2.19 16.15
C PHE A 33 2.93 -2.94 17.04
N VAL A 34 2.80 -2.53 18.30
CA VAL A 34 1.82 -3.14 19.22
C VAL A 34 0.39 -2.88 18.75
N GLU A 35 0.08 -1.65 18.33
CA GLU A 35 -1.25 -1.34 17.79
C GLU A 35 -1.59 -2.20 16.58
N LEU A 36 -0.63 -2.40 15.69
CA LEU A 36 -0.81 -3.26 14.53
C LEU A 36 -1.05 -4.71 14.96
N SER A 37 -0.32 -5.17 15.99
CA SER A 37 -0.50 -6.52 16.54
C SER A 37 -1.88 -6.71 17.16
N ILE A 38 -2.42 -5.70 17.79
CA ILE A 38 -3.78 -5.73 18.34
C ILE A 38 -4.79 -5.84 17.20
N TYR A 39 -4.59 -5.08 16.13
CA TYR A 39 -5.46 -5.14 14.96
C TYR A 39 -5.42 -6.52 14.30
N ALA A 40 -4.22 -7.08 14.11
CA ALA A 40 -4.04 -8.37 13.45
C ALA A 40 -4.53 -9.53 14.31
N CYS A 41 -4.44 -9.39 15.65
CA CYS A 41 -4.93 -10.39 16.61
C CYS A 41 -4.43 -11.79 16.31
N GLY A 42 -3.13 -11.92 15.99
CA GLY A 42 -2.50 -13.22 15.69
C GLY A 42 -2.65 -13.70 14.26
N ASP A 43 -3.45 -13.00 13.43
CA ASP A 43 -3.59 -13.33 12.02
C ASP A 43 -2.41 -12.81 11.20
N GLU A 44 -2.27 -13.35 10.01
CA GLU A 44 -1.30 -12.86 9.04
C GLU A 44 -1.89 -11.69 8.26
N LEU A 45 -1.05 -10.68 7.99
CA LEU A 45 -1.42 -9.55 7.16
C LEU A 45 -0.57 -9.55 5.89
N TYR A 46 -1.23 -9.43 4.76
CA TYR A 46 -0.56 -9.27 3.49
C TYR A 46 -0.31 -7.79 3.23
N PHE A 47 0.94 -7.46 2.95
CA PHE A 47 1.31 -6.11 2.56
C PHE A 47 1.55 -6.07 1.05
N PRO A 48 0.73 -5.32 0.30
CA PRO A 48 0.93 -5.21 -1.14
C PRO A 48 2.26 -4.55 -1.46
N LYS A 49 2.75 -4.78 -2.68
CA LYS A 49 3.94 -4.08 -3.14
C LYS A 49 3.68 -2.57 -3.17
N PRO A 50 4.68 -1.74 -2.85
CA PRO A 50 4.50 -0.29 -2.84
C PRO A 50 3.89 0.25 -4.14
N GLU A 51 4.26 -0.31 -5.28
CA GLU A 51 3.74 0.10 -6.58
C GLU A 51 2.22 -0.04 -6.65
N ASN A 52 1.67 -1.09 -6.04
CA ASN A 52 0.24 -1.33 -6.03
C ASN A 52 -0.48 -0.37 -5.08
N ILE A 53 0.18 0.00 -3.98
CA ILE A 53 -0.39 0.94 -3.02
C ILE A 53 -0.53 2.33 -3.63
N VAL A 54 0.47 2.77 -4.39
CA VAL A 54 0.49 4.11 -4.96
C VAL A 54 -0.15 4.20 -6.35
N ALA A 55 -0.53 3.06 -6.93
CA ALA A 55 -1.08 3.02 -8.29
C ALA A 55 -2.28 3.95 -8.52
N PRO A 56 -3.26 4.06 -7.62
CA PRO A 56 -4.38 4.98 -7.82
C PRO A 56 -3.93 6.44 -7.94
N ALA A 57 -2.98 6.87 -7.11
CA ALA A 57 -2.44 8.24 -7.17
C ALA A 57 -1.67 8.47 -8.47
N ARG A 58 -0.84 7.50 -8.85
CA ARG A 58 -0.10 7.54 -10.11
C ARG A 58 -1.06 7.66 -11.29
N ASN A 59 -2.13 6.89 -11.28
CA ASN A 59 -3.10 6.89 -12.37
C ASN A 59 -3.81 8.24 -12.49
N ARG A 60 -4.20 8.83 -11.37
CA ARG A 60 -4.81 10.17 -11.35
C ARG A 60 -3.84 11.22 -11.93
N ARG A 61 -2.58 11.14 -11.53
CA ARG A 61 -1.57 12.08 -12.02
C ARG A 61 -1.31 11.90 -13.51
N GLY A 62 -1.23 10.66 -13.98
CA GLY A 62 -1.06 10.36 -15.39
C GLY A 62 -2.19 10.90 -16.25
N LYS A 63 -3.42 10.81 -15.78
CA LYS A 63 -4.58 11.38 -16.49
C LYS A 63 -4.48 12.88 -16.63
N LYS A 64 -4.02 13.57 -15.58
CA LYS A 64 -3.85 15.03 -15.61
C LYS A 64 -2.74 15.46 -16.56
N GLU A 65 -1.68 14.65 -16.68
CA GLU A 65 -0.53 14.99 -17.50
C GLU A 65 -0.72 14.64 -18.97
N TYR A 66 -1.70 13.81 -19.31
CA TYR A 66 -1.95 13.41 -20.68
C TYR A 66 -2.46 14.61 -21.51
N ASN A 67 -1.81 14.86 -22.65
CA ASN A 67 -2.15 15.98 -23.53
C ASN A 67 -2.67 15.53 -24.91
N GLY A 68 -2.91 14.23 -25.09
CA GLY A 68 -3.34 13.66 -26.37
C GLY A 68 -2.22 13.13 -27.23
N TYR A 69 -0.97 13.50 -26.95
CA TYR A 69 0.18 13.16 -27.79
C TYR A 69 1.36 12.57 -27.03
N ASN A 70 1.34 12.60 -25.70
CA ASN A 70 2.49 12.22 -24.86
C ASN A 70 2.38 10.83 -24.25
N LEU A 71 1.70 9.91 -24.93
CA LEU A 71 1.49 8.54 -24.42
C LEU A 71 2.81 7.84 -24.14
N LYS A 72 3.76 7.92 -25.06
CA LYS A 72 5.08 7.28 -24.93
C LYS A 72 5.87 7.90 -23.77
N GLU A 73 5.83 9.21 -23.63
CA GLU A 73 6.51 9.92 -22.57
C GLU A 73 5.98 9.51 -21.19
N LEU A 74 4.66 9.38 -21.06
CA LEU A 74 4.05 8.94 -19.83
C LEU A 74 4.42 7.48 -19.49
N ALA A 75 4.47 6.62 -20.50
CA ALA A 75 4.89 5.24 -20.32
C ALA A 75 6.33 5.17 -19.77
N GLU A 76 7.23 5.95 -20.32
CA GLU A 76 8.60 6.01 -19.84
C GLU A 76 8.68 6.60 -18.43
N LYS A 77 7.98 7.70 -18.18
CA LYS A 77 7.99 8.37 -16.88
C LYS A 77 7.52 7.48 -15.76
N TYR A 78 6.46 6.71 -15.99
CA TYR A 78 5.86 5.86 -14.96
C TYR A 78 6.31 4.40 -15.05
N ASN A 79 7.26 4.11 -15.94
CA ASN A 79 7.78 2.76 -16.13
C ASN A 79 6.66 1.75 -16.41
N LEU A 80 5.78 2.11 -17.32
CA LEU A 80 4.66 1.30 -17.76
C LEU A 80 4.72 1.13 -19.29
N THR A 81 3.96 0.17 -19.80
CA THR A 81 3.79 0.05 -21.25
C THR A 81 2.77 1.05 -21.75
N THR A 82 2.80 1.33 -23.07
CA THR A 82 1.80 2.23 -23.66
C THR A 82 0.39 1.64 -23.55
N VAL A 83 0.26 0.30 -23.58
CA VAL A 83 -1.02 -0.38 -23.38
C VAL A 83 -1.56 -0.10 -21.98
N GLN A 84 -0.70 -0.20 -20.97
CA GLN A 84 -1.09 0.09 -19.59
C GLN A 84 -1.52 1.54 -19.41
N ILE A 85 -0.81 2.49 -20.05
CA ILE A 85 -1.20 3.89 -19.99
C ILE A 85 -2.56 4.12 -20.66
N ARG A 86 -2.81 3.48 -21.81
CA ARG A 86 -4.12 3.58 -22.47
C ARG A 86 -5.25 3.07 -21.56
N ASN A 87 -5.01 1.97 -20.87
CA ASN A 87 -6.00 1.39 -19.95
C ASN A 87 -6.28 2.35 -18.78
N ILE A 88 -5.25 3.01 -18.26
CA ILE A 88 -5.40 4.01 -17.22
C ILE A 88 -6.26 5.17 -17.72
N LEU A 89 -6.00 5.65 -18.94
CA LEU A 89 -6.74 6.76 -19.52
C LEU A 89 -8.21 6.44 -19.80
N LYS A 90 -8.51 5.14 -19.95
CA LYS A 90 -9.89 4.66 -20.13
C LYS A 90 -10.57 4.28 -18.81
N ASP A 91 -9.92 4.54 -17.69
CA ASP A 91 -10.41 4.14 -16.36
C ASP A 91 -10.51 2.63 -16.15
N GLU A 92 -9.79 1.84 -16.96
CA GLU A 92 -9.75 0.39 -16.80
C GLU A 92 -8.66 -0.02 -15.82
N PRO A 93 -8.89 -1.08 -15.01
CA PRO A 93 -7.86 -1.59 -14.13
C PRO A 93 -6.67 -2.14 -14.91
N ILE A 94 -5.47 -1.97 -14.37
CA ILE A 94 -4.27 -2.55 -14.96
C ILE A 94 -4.16 -3.99 -14.45
N VAL A 95 -4.09 -4.94 -15.38
CA VAL A 95 -3.95 -6.35 -15.02
C VAL A 95 -2.67 -6.57 -14.24
N GLY A 96 -2.77 -7.25 -13.11
CA GLY A 96 -1.64 -7.54 -12.24
C GLY A 96 -1.38 -6.47 -11.18
N GLN A 97 -2.13 -5.36 -11.19
CA GLN A 97 -1.98 -4.29 -10.21
C GLN A 97 -3.24 -4.08 -9.36
N MET A 98 -4.22 -4.91 -9.52
CA MET A 98 -5.45 -4.82 -8.73
C MET A 98 -5.16 -5.22 -7.29
N SER A 99 -5.49 -4.34 -6.36
CA SER A 99 -5.48 -4.65 -4.94
C SER A 99 -6.81 -5.30 -4.54
N ILE A 100 -6.87 -5.87 -3.34
CA ILE A 100 -8.13 -6.38 -2.79
C ILE A 100 -9.17 -5.24 -2.73
N PHE A 101 -8.73 -4.04 -2.39
CA PHE A 101 -9.59 -2.86 -2.34
C PHE A 101 -10.20 -2.55 -3.72
N ASP A 102 -9.40 -2.60 -4.78
CA ASP A 102 -9.89 -2.35 -6.14
C ASP A 102 -10.90 -3.42 -6.56
N MET A 103 -10.65 -4.67 -6.21
CA MET A 103 -11.57 -5.77 -6.50
C MET A 103 -12.91 -5.59 -5.78
N GLU A 104 -12.88 -5.16 -4.52
CA GLU A 104 -14.10 -4.87 -3.75
C GLU A 104 -14.88 -3.73 -4.37
N ASN A 105 -14.20 -2.68 -4.81
CA ASN A 105 -14.85 -1.55 -5.46
C ASN A 105 -15.50 -1.95 -6.77
N GLU A 106 -14.89 -2.82 -7.56
CA GLU A 106 -15.49 -3.33 -8.78
C GLU A 106 -16.77 -4.11 -8.48
N GLN A 107 -16.77 -4.93 -7.45
CA GLN A 107 -17.95 -5.67 -7.03
C GLN A 107 -19.07 -4.75 -6.59
N LYS A 108 -18.74 -3.64 -5.95
CA LYS A 108 -19.73 -2.66 -5.49
C LYS A 108 -20.29 -1.82 -6.62
N SER A 109 -19.55 -1.62 -7.69
CA SER A 109 -19.97 -0.78 -8.81
C SER A 109 -20.89 -1.53 -9.80
N THR A 110 -21.03 -2.80 -9.62
CA THR A 110 -21.93 -3.60 -10.44
C THR A 110 -23.28 -3.80 -9.78
#